data_012df070eb3acfdd49f997aacf3d5fe1
#
_entry.id   012df070eb3acfdd49f997aacf3d5fe1
#
_cell.length_a   1.000
_cell.length_b   1.000
_cell.length_c   1.000
_cell.angle_alpha   90.00
_cell.angle_beta   90.00
_cell.angle_gamma   90.00
#
_symmetry.space_group_name_H-M   'P 1'
#
loop_
_entity.id
_entity.type
_entity.pdbx_description
1 polymer ?
#
loop_
_entity_poly.entity_id
_entity_poly.type
_entity_poly.pdbx_seq_one_letter_code
_entity_poly.pdbx_strand_id
1 'polypeptide(L)'
;MKKKVVLLVCLLISAGLGGGFCEVSIATKAIDRSNILSADIPGPVADLSSLVLTLQDLPPGFTEMPSDYVASLRNKLSQRPEFNATSVFAYQKIDSKLLELQLLIGFTVQLSDATLQAAFERAIGEGSFAKAFSQGLNDDKELQFTPPATLTLQDKMGEVSAGWRSQGKVENIPMNVDLALFRRGQIGVIMATIYLDGTKPSITISEAGRKFDSRMMKLRPDLTQPQ
;
A
#
# COMPACT_ATOMS: atom_id res chain seq x y z
N MET A 1 -17.65 -11.21 15.98
CA MET A 1 -16.33 -11.26 15.37
C MET A 1 -16.22 -10.47 14.07
N LYS A 2 -17.03 -10.69 13.01
CA LYS A 2 -16.86 -10.02 11.70
C LYS A 2 -16.78 -8.48 11.74
N LYS A 3 -17.64 -7.79 12.52
CA LYS A 3 -17.63 -6.31 12.63
C LYS A 3 -16.37 -5.77 13.31
N LYS A 4 -15.80 -6.50 14.28
CA LYS A 4 -14.60 -6.07 15.01
C LYS A 4 -13.33 -6.23 14.19
N VAL A 5 -13.20 -7.32 13.41
CA VAL A 5 -12.07 -7.54 12.50
C VAL A 5 -12.03 -6.46 11.43
N VAL A 6 -13.19 -6.06 10.91
CA VAL A 6 -13.31 -4.98 9.92
C VAL A 6 -12.92 -3.63 10.54
N LEU A 7 -13.39 -3.33 11.75
CA LEU A 7 -13.00 -2.11 12.47
C LEU A 7 -11.50 -2.03 12.71
N LEU A 8 -10.89 -3.18 13.00
CA LEU A 8 -9.48 -3.34 13.25
C LEU A 8 -8.60 -2.97 12.06
N VAL A 9 -8.99 -3.40 10.87
CA VAL A 9 -8.26 -3.08 9.63
C VAL A 9 -8.39 -1.59 9.29
N CYS A 10 -9.53 -0.93 9.61
CA CYS A 10 -9.64 0.53 9.53
C CYS A 10 -8.62 1.22 10.42
N LEU A 11 -8.45 0.73 11.63
CA LEU A 11 -7.46 1.21 12.58
C LEU A 11 -6.03 0.97 12.08
N LEU A 12 -5.72 -0.24 11.60
CA LEU A 12 -4.40 -0.60 11.07
C LEU A 12 -3.92 0.37 9.97
N ILE A 13 -4.80 0.74 9.06
CA ILE A 13 -4.44 1.63 7.95
C ILE A 13 -4.45 3.09 8.38
N SER A 14 -5.37 3.49 9.25
CA SER A 14 -5.40 4.88 9.74
C SER A 14 -4.20 5.22 10.60
N ALA A 15 -3.74 4.28 11.40
CA ALA A 15 -2.58 4.44 12.24
C ALA A 15 -1.28 4.41 11.41
N GLY A 16 -1.13 3.41 10.51
CA GLY A 16 0.08 3.26 9.69
C GLY A 16 0.39 4.42 8.76
N LEU A 17 -0.61 5.18 8.36
CA LEU A 17 -0.43 6.38 7.53
C LEU A 17 -0.26 7.66 8.35
N GLY A 18 -0.47 7.60 9.69
CA GLY A 18 -0.49 8.78 10.58
C GLY A 18 0.85 9.33 10.99
N GLY A 19 1.88 8.52 11.05
CA GLY A 19 3.02 8.81 11.93
C GLY A 19 4.37 9.12 11.30
N GLY A 20 4.58 9.26 10.02
CA GLY A 20 5.97 9.23 9.57
C GLY A 20 6.44 10.06 8.39
N PHE A 21 5.58 10.74 7.70
CA PHE A 21 6.00 11.59 6.57
C PHE A 21 6.24 13.07 6.94
N CYS A 22 6.20 13.40 8.25
CA CYS A 22 6.32 14.80 8.69
C CYS A 22 7.73 15.40 8.58
N GLU A 23 8.75 14.65 8.13
CA GLU A 23 10.13 15.17 8.01
C GLU A 23 10.79 14.95 6.65
N VAL A 24 10.05 14.62 5.60
CA VAL A 24 10.53 15.06 4.29
C VAL A 24 10.05 16.50 4.11
N SER A 25 10.60 17.39 4.91
CA SER A 25 10.61 18.82 4.58
C SER A 25 11.29 18.95 3.23
N ILE A 26 10.50 18.89 2.17
CA ILE A 26 10.85 19.60 0.96
C ILE A 26 10.94 21.06 1.44
N ALA A 27 12.18 21.51 1.69
CA ALA A 27 12.44 22.90 1.89
C ALA A 27 11.88 23.63 0.67
N THR A 28 10.65 24.06 0.77
CA THR A 28 10.05 25.04 -0.12
C THR A 28 10.81 26.33 0.15
N LYS A 29 12.01 26.41 -0.42
CA LYS A 29 12.68 27.67 -0.62
C LYS A 29 11.66 28.51 -1.37
N ALA A 30 11.22 29.60 -0.74
CA ALA A 30 10.30 30.54 -1.33
C ALA A 30 10.84 30.91 -2.72
N ILE A 31 10.28 30.29 -3.75
CA ILE A 31 10.56 30.67 -5.14
C ILE A 31 9.68 31.86 -5.38
N ASP A 32 10.37 33.00 -5.55
CA ASP A 32 9.80 34.27 -5.96
C ASP A 32 8.89 34.06 -7.19
N ARG A 33 7.58 34.31 -7.01
CA ARG A 33 6.52 34.03 -7.99
C ARG A 33 6.52 34.97 -9.21
N SER A 34 7.55 35.76 -9.41
CA SER A 34 7.54 36.79 -10.45
C SER A 34 8.12 36.40 -11.81
N ASN A 35 8.60 35.15 -12.01
CA ASN A 35 9.21 34.73 -13.28
C ASN A 35 8.80 33.33 -13.77
N ILE A 36 7.54 32.91 -13.59
CA ILE A 36 7.05 31.67 -14.19
C ILE A 36 6.05 32.00 -15.30
N LEU A 37 6.58 32.48 -16.42
CA LEU A 37 5.93 32.37 -17.73
C LEU A 37 6.49 31.08 -18.39
N SER A 38 5.65 30.07 -18.55
CA SER A 38 5.90 28.74 -19.15
C SER A 38 6.28 27.66 -18.14
N ALA A 39 5.41 27.41 -17.12
CA ALA A 39 5.40 26.10 -16.49
C ALA A 39 4.58 25.16 -17.39
N ASP A 40 5.18 24.06 -17.81
CA ASP A 40 4.48 22.94 -18.45
C ASP A 40 3.22 22.64 -17.64
N ILE A 41 2.06 22.76 -18.30
CA ILE A 41 0.79 22.33 -17.72
C ILE A 41 0.96 20.85 -17.46
N PRO A 42 0.82 20.38 -16.20
CA PRO A 42 0.90 18.96 -15.92
C PRO A 42 -0.08 18.25 -16.86
N GLY A 43 0.41 17.29 -17.65
CA GLY A 43 -0.44 16.49 -18.52
C GLY A 43 -1.63 15.94 -17.74
N PRO A 44 -2.76 15.61 -18.39
CA PRO A 44 -3.95 15.14 -17.72
C PRO A 44 -3.58 13.99 -16.78
N VAL A 45 -3.98 14.12 -15.51
CA VAL A 45 -3.78 13.07 -14.51
C VAL A 45 -4.38 11.79 -15.06
N ALA A 46 -3.56 10.78 -15.27
CA ALA A 46 -4.01 9.54 -15.87
C ALA A 46 -5.02 8.86 -14.94
N ASP A 47 -6.16 8.45 -15.47
CA ASP A 47 -7.12 7.67 -14.69
C ASP A 47 -6.55 6.27 -14.41
N LEU A 48 -6.11 6.06 -13.20
CA LEU A 48 -5.58 4.79 -12.70
C LEU A 48 -6.64 4.00 -11.90
N SER A 49 -7.89 4.45 -11.85
CA SER A 49 -8.95 3.81 -11.03
C SER A 49 -9.17 2.33 -11.40
N SER A 50 -8.89 1.95 -12.64
CA SER A 50 -8.95 0.56 -13.11
C SER A 50 -7.73 -0.28 -12.72
N LEU A 51 -6.65 0.34 -12.23
CA LEU A 51 -5.45 -0.37 -11.78
C LEU A 51 -5.65 -0.91 -10.38
N VAL A 52 -6.44 -1.95 -10.27
CA VAL A 52 -6.71 -2.70 -9.04
C VAL A 52 -6.55 -4.19 -9.33
N LEU A 53 -6.17 -4.98 -8.35
CA LEU A 53 -6.39 -6.41 -8.42
C LEU A 53 -7.90 -6.67 -8.47
N THR A 54 -8.30 -7.76 -9.10
CA THR A 54 -9.70 -8.21 -9.12
C THR A 54 -9.82 -9.56 -8.42
N LEU A 55 -11.03 -9.96 -8.08
CA LEU A 55 -11.26 -11.30 -7.49
C LEU A 55 -10.78 -12.44 -8.41
N GLN A 56 -10.72 -12.21 -9.73
CA GLN A 56 -10.20 -13.19 -10.70
C GLN A 56 -8.68 -13.38 -10.59
N ASP A 57 -7.98 -12.40 -10.06
CA ASP A 57 -6.54 -12.47 -9.83
C ASP A 57 -6.21 -13.23 -8.52
N LEU A 58 -7.20 -13.45 -7.65
CA LEU A 58 -7.04 -14.02 -6.32
C LEU A 58 -7.47 -15.50 -6.29
N PRO A 59 -6.93 -16.29 -5.35
CA PRO A 59 -7.42 -17.63 -5.10
C PRO A 59 -8.90 -17.63 -4.70
N PRO A 60 -9.61 -18.75 -4.90
CA PRO A 60 -11.00 -18.88 -4.46
C PRO A 60 -11.19 -18.59 -2.97
N GLY A 61 -12.35 -18.02 -2.62
CA GLY A 61 -12.73 -17.72 -1.24
C GLY A 61 -12.47 -16.27 -0.81
N PHE A 62 -11.77 -15.47 -1.61
CA PHE A 62 -11.71 -14.04 -1.39
C PHE A 62 -13.03 -13.36 -1.79
N THR A 63 -13.38 -12.33 -1.03
CA THR A 63 -14.49 -11.42 -1.31
C THR A 63 -14.01 -9.98 -1.18
N GLU A 64 -14.68 -9.05 -1.82
CA GLU A 64 -14.41 -7.64 -1.59
C GLU A 64 -14.74 -7.27 -0.14
N MET A 65 -13.97 -6.36 0.42
CA MET A 65 -14.32 -5.76 1.70
C MET A 65 -15.56 -4.86 1.54
N PRO A 66 -16.35 -4.64 2.61
CA PRO A 66 -17.51 -3.75 2.54
C PRO A 66 -17.17 -2.39 1.93
N SER A 67 -18.06 -1.86 1.10
CA SER A 67 -17.82 -0.64 0.32
C SER A 67 -17.58 0.62 1.17
N ASP A 68 -18.25 0.71 2.32
CA ASP A 68 -18.06 1.78 3.31
C ASP A 68 -16.64 1.79 3.86
N TYR A 69 -16.05 0.60 3.96
CA TYR A 69 -14.69 0.42 4.38
C TYR A 69 -13.68 0.93 3.34
N VAL A 70 -13.84 0.48 2.10
CA VAL A 70 -12.98 0.93 0.98
C VAL A 70 -13.11 2.45 0.78
N ALA A 71 -14.33 2.99 0.92
CA ALA A 71 -14.58 4.43 0.87
C ALA A 71 -13.87 5.19 2.01
N SER A 72 -13.92 4.65 3.24
CA SER A 72 -13.19 5.24 4.38
C SER A 72 -11.69 5.27 4.13
N LEU A 73 -11.12 4.16 3.64
CA LEU A 73 -9.72 4.08 3.29
C LEU A 73 -9.34 5.11 2.22
N ARG A 74 -10.14 5.21 1.14
CA ARG A 74 -9.93 6.19 0.08
C ARG A 74 -9.98 7.62 0.62
N ASN A 75 -10.95 7.94 1.47
CA ASN A 75 -11.07 9.25 2.09
C ASN A 75 -9.85 9.61 2.95
N LYS A 76 -9.31 8.65 3.70
CA LYS A 76 -8.09 8.86 4.49
C LYS A 76 -6.87 9.09 3.63
N LEU A 77 -6.73 8.34 2.54
CA LEU A 77 -5.65 8.54 1.57
C LEU A 77 -5.77 9.89 0.85
N SER A 78 -6.98 10.35 0.52
CA SER A 78 -7.19 11.65 -0.14
C SER A 78 -6.89 12.84 0.76
N GLN A 79 -6.94 12.67 2.09
CA GLN A 79 -6.49 13.68 3.05
C GLN A 79 -4.96 13.81 3.14
N ARG A 80 -4.24 12.95 2.43
CA ARG A 80 -2.79 12.89 2.36
C ARG A 80 -2.33 13.21 0.94
N PRO A 81 -2.25 14.51 0.57
CA PRO A 81 -1.93 14.92 -0.80
C PRO A 81 -0.57 14.40 -1.26
N GLU A 82 0.33 14.13 -0.34
CA GLU A 82 1.65 13.55 -0.61
C GLU A 82 1.58 12.16 -1.25
N PHE A 83 0.49 11.41 -1.05
CA PHE A 83 0.33 10.09 -1.65
C PHE A 83 -0.27 10.11 -3.05
N ASN A 84 -1.04 11.15 -3.39
CA ASN A 84 -1.79 11.21 -4.65
C ASN A 84 -2.35 9.83 -5.06
N ALA A 85 -3.03 9.15 -4.11
CA ALA A 85 -3.55 7.80 -4.30
C ALA A 85 -4.65 7.81 -5.36
N THR A 86 -4.47 7.00 -6.40
CA THR A 86 -5.33 7.01 -7.59
C THR A 86 -6.26 5.80 -7.65
N SER A 87 -5.83 4.66 -7.12
CA SER A 87 -6.68 3.47 -6.98
C SER A 87 -6.54 2.85 -5.60
N VAL A 88 -7.62 2.22 -5.11
CA VAL A 88 -7.64 1.54 -3.83
C VAL A 88 -8.43 0.24 -3.98
N PHE A 89 -7.89 -0.84 -3.48
CA PHE A 89 -8.57 -2.13 -3.42
C PHE A 89 -8.38 -2.78 -2.05
N ALA A 90 -9.38 -3.55 -1.63
CA ALA A 90 -9.32 -4.30 -0.38
C ALA A 90 -10.17 -5.57 -0.47
N TYR A 91 -9.56 -6.69 -0.14
CA TYR A 91 -10.15 -8.02 -0.19
C TYR A 91 -9.97 -8.74 1.13
N GLN A 92 -10.89 -9.64 1.43
CA GLN A 92 -10.84 -10.49 2.61
C GLN A 92 -11.14 -11.94 2.26
N LYS A 93 -10.48 -12.85 2.94
CA LYS A 93 -10.83 -14.26 3.01
C LYS A 93 -11.01 -14.63 4.46
N ILE A 94 -12.20 -15.12 4.81
CA ILE A 94 -12.55 -15.51 6.18
C ILE A 94 -13.22 -16.88 6.12
N ASP A 95 -12.57 -17.89 6.67
CA ASP A 95 -13.13 -19.22 6.88
C ASP A 95 -13.05 -19.59 8.37
N SER A 96 -14.20 -19.53 9.03
CA SER A 96 -14.27 -19.83 10.46
C SER A 96 -14.08 -21.31 10.79
N LYS A 97 -14.28 -22.22 9.82
CA LYS A 97 -14.08 -23.66 10.00
C LYS A 97 -12.61 -24.03 9.92
N LEU A 98 -11.88 -23.36 9.04
CA LEU A 98 -10.45 -23.56 8.86
C LEU A 98 -9.61 -22.61 9.73
N LEU A 99 -10.25 -21.75 10.53
CA LEU A 99 -9.57 -20.66 11.27
C LEU A 99 -8.66 -19.82 10.35
N GLU A 100 -9.14 -19.57 9.14
CA GLU A 100 -8.41 -18.79 8.15
C GLU A 100 -8.94 -17.38 8.12
N LEU A 101 -8.02 -16.41 8.28
CA LEU A 101 -8.27 -14.99 8.08
C LEU A 101 -7.13 -14.44 7.26
N GLN A 102 -7.45 -13.87 6.11
CA GLN A 102 -6.50 -13.09 5.33
C GLN A 102 -7.17 -11.84 4.78
N LEU A 103 -6.48 -10.71 4.92
CA LEU A 103 -6.84 -9.44 4.32
C LEU A 103 -5.75 -9.06 3.31
N LEU A 104 -6.15 -8.56 2.17
CA LEU A 104 -5.25 -8.03 1.15
C LEU A 104 -5.72 -6.62 0.78
N ILE A 105 -4.86 -5.64 0.97
CA ILE A 105 -5.17 -4.23 0.77
C ILE A 105 -4.05 -3.62 -0.06
N GLY A 106 -4.41 -2.69 -0.93
CA GLY A 106 -3.39 -1.96 -1.69
C GLY A 106 -3.94 -0.71 -2.34
N PHE A 107 -3.02 0.13 -2.76
CA PHE A 107 -3.32 1.33 -3.52
C PHE A 107 -2.17 1.69 -4.45
N THR A 108 -2.48 2.46 -5.48
CA THR A 108 -1.50 3.02 -6.42
C THR A 108 -1.33 4.50 -6.19
N VAL A 109 -0.14 4.98 -6.48
CA VAL A 109 0.20 6.41 -6.50
C VAL A 109 0.79 6.76 -7.86
N GLN A 110 0.45 7.94 -8.37
CA GLN A 110 1.06 8.45 -9.58
C GLN A 110 2.33 9.21 -9.25
N LEU A 111 3.43 8.82 -9.86
CA LEU A 111 4.75 9.43 -9.73
C LEU A 111 5.04 10.23 -11.00
N SER A 112 4.44 11.42 -11.10
CA SER A 112 4.38 12.22 -12.32
C SER A 112 5.72 12.79 -12.79
N ASP A 113 6.70 12.84 -11.91
CA ASP A 113 8.01 13.42 -12.21
C ASP A 113 9.16 12.63 -11.55
N ALA A 114 10.38 12.88 -12.03
CA ALA A 114 11.58 12.21 -11.55
C ALA A 114 11.87 12.43 -10.06
N THR A 115 11.43 13.55 -9.49
CA THR A 115 11.63 13.85 -8.07
C THR A 115 10.77 12.95 -7.20
N LEU A 116 9.49 12.78 -7.56
CA LEU A 116 8.57 11.87 -6.89
C LEU A 116 9.01 10.41 -7.03
N GLN A 117 9.48 10.02 -8.23
CA GLN A 117 10.02 8.68 -8.45
C GLN A 117 11.23 8.41 -7.56
N ALA A 118 12.20 9.32 -7.53
CA ALA A 118 13.38 9.19 -6.68
C ALA A 118 13.04 9.18 -5.19
N ALA A 119 12.07 9.99 -4.76
CA ALA A 119 11.60 9.98 -3.37
C ALA A 119 10.94 8.66 -3.00
N PHE A 120 10.11 8.11 -3.88
CA PHE A 120 9.47 6.81 -3.68
C PHE A 120 10.48 5.66 -3.64
N GLU A 121 11.47 5.65 -4.55
CA GLU A 121 12.56 4.66 -4.54
C GLU A 121 13.41 4.74 -3.27
N ARG A 122 13.70 5.95 -2.80
CA ARG A 122 14.41 6.15 -1.54
C ARG A 122 13.60 5.57 -0.37
N ALA A 123 12.29 5.84 -0.33
CA ALA A 123 11.42 5.28 0.71
C ALA A 123 11.40 3.75 0.70
N ILE A 124 11.50 3.11 -0.48
CA ILE A 124 11.70 1.67 -0.64
C ILE A 124 13.05 1.26 -0.08
N GLY A 125 14.14 1.89 -0.53
CA GLY A 125 15.51 1.51 -0.17
C GLY A 125 15.82 1.66 1.33
N GLU A 126 15.35 2.73 1.95
CA GLU A 126 15.56 3.02 3.38
C GLU A 126 14.56 2.31 4.30
N GLY A 127 13.49 1.76 3.75
CA GLY A 127 12.40 1.17 4.53
C GLY A 127 11.66 2.18 5.41
N SER A 128 11.75 3.47 5.06
CA SER A 128 11.14 4.55 5.84
C SER A 128 9.61 4.41 5.89
N PHE A 129 8.99 4.00 4.79
CA PHE A 129 7.56 3.70 4.77
C PHE A 129 7.18 2.57 5.73
N ALA A 130 7.93 1.46 5.72
CA ALA A 130 7.63 0.33 6.60
C ALA A 130 7.78 0.70 8.08
N LYS A 131 8.76 1.52 8.42
CA LYS A 131 8.95 2.05 9.78
C LYS A 131 7.78 2.95 10.18
N ALA A 132 7.39 3.90 9.33
CA ALA A 132 6.27 4.79 9.56
C ALA A 132 4.95 4.01 9.70
N PHE A 133 4.72 3.02 8.83
CA PHE A 133 3.56 2.15 8.90
C PHE A 133 3.51 1.38 10.22
N SER A 134 4.62 0.79 10.65
CA SER A 134 4.70 0.06 11.92
C SER A 134 4.50 0.97 13.14
N GLN A 135 5.05 2.18 13.12
CA GLN A 135 4.82 3.18 14.16
C GLN A 135 3.34 3.53 14.26
N GLY A 136 2.71 3.84 13.13
CA GLY A 136 1.29 4.15 13.12
C GLY A 136 0.40 2.98 13.56
N LEU A 137 0.78 1.72 13.32
CA LEU A 137 0.08 0.57 13.90
C LEU A 137 0.14 0.59 15.43
N ASN A 138 1.26 1.00 16.01
CA ASN A 138 1.49 1.00 17.45
C ASN A 138 0.98 2.26 18.17
N ASP A 139 0.51 3.28 17.43
CA ASP A 139 -0.18 4.44 18.02
C ASP A 139 -1.52 4.05 18.67
N ASP A 140 -2.11 2.96 18.22
CA ASP A 140 -3.27 2.37 18.87
C ASP A 140 -2.84 1.40 19.97
N LYS A 141 -3.29 1.65 21.20
CA LYS A 141 -2.91 0.85 22.36
C LYS A 141 -3.37 -0.62 22.32
N GLU A 142 -4.36 -0.92 21.47
CA GLU A 142 -4.86 -2.28 21.25
C GLU A 142 -3.99 -3.08 20.27
N LEU A 143 -3.06 -2.41 19.59
CA LEU A 143 -2.17 -2.99 18.61
C LEU A 143 -0.73 -3.02 19.15
N GLN A 144 -0.09 -4.15 19.03
CA GLN A 144 1.29 -4.33 19.45
C GLN A 144 2.07 -5.08 18.35
N PHE A 145 2.72 -4.33 17.47
CA PHE A 145 3.52 -4.90 16.38
C PHE A 145 5.00 -4.68 16.60
N THR A 146 5.79 -5.68 16.24
CA THR A 146 7.25 -5.58 16.20
C THR A 146 7.70 -4.58 15.13
N PRO A 147 8.88 -3.98 15.28
CA PRO A 147 9.51 -3.25 14.19
C PRO A 147 9.56 -4.11 12.91
N PRO A 148 9.40 -3.51 11.72
CA PRO A 148 9.39 -4.25 10.46
C PRO A 148 10.77 -4.87 10.20
N ALA A 149 10.78 -6.17 9.94
CA ALA A 149 11.93 -6.90 9.45
C ALA A 149 11.85 -7.05 7.93
N THR A 150 12.99 -7.07 7.24
CA THR A 150 13.04 -7.30 5.80
C THR A 150 12.40 -8.64 5.44
N LEU A 151 11.49 -8.62 4.47
CA LEU A 151 10.89 -9.80 3.87
C LEU A 151 11.46 -10.00 2.47
N THR A 152 12.07 -11.16 2.22
CA THR A 152 12.52 -11.51 0.89
C THR A 152 11.32 -11.75 -0.03
N LEU A 153 11.19 -10.93 -1.05
CA LEU A 153 10.19 -11.11 -2.10
C LEU A 153 10.69 -12.21 -3.05
N GLN A 154 9.88 -13.26 -3.24
CA GLN A 154 10.27 -14.42 -4.06
C GLN A 154 10.31 -14.09 -5.55
N ASP A 155 9.46 -13.14 -5.97
CA ASP A 155 9.36 -12.71 -7.37
C ASP A 155 9.76 -11.23 -7.50
N LYS A 156 10.40 -10.90 -8.61
CA LYS A 156 10.66 -9.51 -8.96
C LYS A 156 9.35 -8.82 -9.35
N MET A 157 9.03 -7.73 -8.68
CA MET A 157 7.91 -6.86 -8.97
C MET A 157 8.45 -5.49 -9.36
N GLY A 158 7.92 -4.92 -10.43
CA GLY A 158 8.37 -3.62 -10.90
C GLY A 158 9.86 -3.57 -11.25
N GLU A 159 10.39 -2.36 -11.26
CA GLU A 159 11.82 -2.06 -11.48
C GLU A 159 12.55 -2.05 -10.13
N VAL A 160 11.91 -1.49 -9.11
CA VAL A 160 12.40 -1.43 -7.74
C VAL A 160 11.32 -1.97 -6.82
N SER A 161 11.68 -2.85 -5.91
CA SER A 161 10.75 -3.41 -4.92
C SER A 161 11.44 -3.78 -3.63
N ALA A 162 10.70 -3.69 -2.52
CA ALA A 162 11.11 -4.25 -1.23
C ALA A 162 9.90 -4.73 -0.44
N GLY A 163 10.15 -5.67 0.47
CA GLY A 163 9.15 -6.24 1.37
C GLY A 163 9.58 -6.18 2.83
N TRP A 164 8.60 -6.13 3.71
CA TRP A 164 8.80 -6.15 5.16
C TRP A 164 7.71 -6.98 5.83
N ARG A 165 8.05 -7.51 6.98
CA ARG A 165 7.13 -8.23 7.86
C ARG A 165 7.17 -7.64 9.26
N SER A 166 6.01 -7.40 9.83
CA SER A 166 5.80 -7.14 11.24
C SER A 166 4.93 -8.24 11.84
N GLN A 167 5.25 -8.66 13.05
CA GLN A 167 4.45 -9.62 13.80
C GLN A 167 3.88 -8.92 15.03
N GLY A 168 2.67 -9.26 15.40
CA GLY A 168 2.06 -8.58 16.52
C GLY A 168 0.78 -9.24 16.99
N LYS A 169 0.04 -8.49 17.77
CA LYS A 169 -1.26 -8.92 18.32
C LYS A 169 -2.29 -7.85 18.08
N VAL A 170 -3.48 -8.33 17.85
CA VAL A 170 -4.67 -7.54 17.72
C VAL A 170 -5.76 -8.13 18.60
N GLU A 171 -6.23 -7.42 19.63
CA GLU A 171 -7.13 -7.98 20.65
C GLU A 171 -6.59 -9.35 21.18
N ASN A 172 -5.31 -9.47 21.42
CA ASN A 172 -4.60 -10.71 21.81
C ASN A 172 -4.54 -11.83 20.73
N ILE A 173 -5.03 -11.61 19.52
CA ILE A 173 -4.91 -12.56 18.42
C ILE A 173 -3.58 -12.33 17.72
N PRO A 174 -2.68 -13.33 17.65
CA PRO A 174 -1.40 -13.19 16.95
C PRO A 174 -1.61 -13.03 15.45
N MET A 175 -0.96 -12.02 14.86
CA MET A 175 -1.11 -11.66 13.45
C MET A 175 0.25 -11.38 12.81
N ASN A 176 0.34 -11.65 11.52
CA ASN A 176 1.41 -11.19 10.65
C ASN A 176 0.90 -10.09 9.73
N VAL A 177 1.74 -9.10 9.47
CA VAL A 177 1.53 -8.06 8.46
C VAL A 177 2.72 -8.08 7.51
N ASP A 178 2.49 -8.48 6.28
CA ASP A 178 3.48 -8.38 5.21
C ASP A 178 3.19 -7.16 4.36
N LEU A 179 4.21 -6.35 4.12
CA LEU A 179 4.16 -5.16 3.28
C LEU A 179 5.00 -5.39 2.03
N ALA A 180 4.56 -4.87 0.91
CA ALA A 180 5.36 -4.73 -0.30
C ALA A 180 5.17 -3.36 -0.91
N LEU A 181 6.28 -2.74 -1.27
CA LEU A 181 6.33 -1.53 -2.08
C LEU A 181 7.07 -1.84 -3.37
N PHE A 182 6.57 -1.36 -4.47
CA PHE A 182 7.29 -1.45 -5.74
C PHE A 182 6.91 -0.31 -6.70
N ARG A 183 7.79 -0.01 -7.64
CA ARG A 183 7.57 0.97 -8.70
C ARG A 183 7.65 0.28 -10.07
N ARG A 184 6.73 0.67 -10.94
CA ARG A 184 6.74 0.33 -12.37
C ARG A 184 6.50 1.59 -13.18
N GLY A 185 7.51 2.07 -13.90
CA GLY A 185 7.41 3.33 -14.65
C GLY A 185 7.00 4.49 -13.74
N GLN A 186 5.90 5.13 -14.06
CA GLN A 186 5.34 6.25 -13.29
C GLN A 186 4.34 5.80 -12.20
N ILE A 187 4.24 4.52 -11.90
CA ILE A 187 3.28 4.01 -10.94
C ILE A 187 4.00 3.42 -9.73
N GLY A 188 3.75 3.99 -8.56
CA GLY A 188 4.11 3.41 -7.27
C GLY A 188 2.97 2.54 -6.75
N VAL A 189 3.29 1.44 -6.12
CA VAL A 189 2.33 0.51 -5.52
C VAL A 189 2.70 0.24 -4.07
N ILE A 190 1.71 0.29 -3.22
CA ILE A 190 1.80 -0.06 -1.81
C ILE A 190 0.75 -1.13 -1.53
N MET A 191 1.19 -2.26 -0.99
CA MET A 191 0.33 -3.40 -0.68
C MET A 191 0.64 -3.94 0.71
N ALA A 192 -0.41 -4.43 1.38
CA ALA A 192 -0.31 -5.14 2.65
C ALA A 192 -1.15 -6.42 2.62
N THR A 193 -0.65 -7.49 3.20
CA THR A 193 -1.45 -8.66 3.56
C THR A 193 -1.36 -8.89 5.06
N ILE A 194 -2.51 -9.16 5.67
CA ILE A 194 -2.66 -9.37 7.11
C ILE A 194 -3.29 -10.74 7.30
N TYR A 195 -2.69 -11.59 8.14
CA TYR A 195 -3.17 -12.95 8.33
C TYR A 195 -2.80 -13.48 9.72
N LEU A 196 -3.46 -14.53 10.17
CA LEU A 196 -3.21 -15.14 11.49
C LEU A 196 -1.78 -15.70 11.55
N ASP A 197 -1.10 -15.45 12.66
CA ASP A 197 0.19 -16.06 12.91
C ASP A 197 0.07 -17.59 13.02
N GLY A 198 1.11 -18.30 12.61
CA GLY A 198 1.09 -19.77 12.54
C GLY A 198 0.29 -20.33 11.36
N THR A 199 -0.36 -19.50 10.53
CA THR A 199 -1.03 -19.93 9.30
C THR A 199 -0.24 -19.55 8.06
N LYS A 200 -0.47 -20.27 6.96
CA LYS A 200 0.06 -19.90 5.65
C LYS A 200 -0.99 -19.07 4.92
N PRO A 201 -0.66 -17.87 4.40
CA PRO A 201 -1.61 -17.07 3.63
C PRO A 201 -2.00 -17.80 2.34
N SER A 202 -3.26 -17.70 1.93
CA SER A 202 -3.78 -18.27 0.68
C SER A 202 -3.15 -17.67 -0.56
N ILE A 203 -2.69 -16.42 -0.47
CA ILE A 203 -1.83 -15.74 -1.45
C ILE A 203 -0.77 -14.95 -0.69
N THR A 204 0.48 -15.12 -1.06
CA THR A 204 1.58 -14.34 -0.48
C THR A 204 1.58 -12.92 -1.04
N ILE A 205 2.21 -11.99 -0.32
CA ILE A 205 2.35 -10.60 -0.80
C ILE A 205 3.16 -10.55 -2.10
N SER A 206 4.15 -11.45 -2.29
CA SER A 206 4.94 -11.58 -3.51
C SER A 206 4.08 -12.01 -4.70
N GLU A 207 3.25 -13.03 -4.52
CA GLU A 207 2.35 -13.52 -5.58
C GLU A 207 1.31 -12.46 -5.96
N ALA A 208 0.70 -11.80 -4.96
CA ALA A 208 -0.27 -10.74 -5.21
C ALA A 208 0.39 -9.56 -5.96
N GLY A 209 1.58 -9.14 -5.53
CA GLY A 209 2.33 -8.07 -6.16
C GLY A 209 2.72 -8.39 -7.60
N ARG A 210 3.20 -9.62 -7.89
CA ARG A 210 3.53 -10.08 -9.25
C ARG A 210 2.30 -10.09 -10.16
N LYS A 211 1.15 -10.56 -9.66
CA LYS A 211 -0.11 -10.54 -10.44
C LYS A 211 -0.53 -9.11 -10.75
N PHE A 212 -0.39 -8.22 -9.78
CA PHE A 212 -0.72 -6.81 -9.96
C PHE A 212 0.23 -6.13 -10.94
N ASP A 213 1.54 -6.34 -10.83
CA ASP A 213 2.53 -5.82 -11.77
C ASP A 213 2.25 -6.28 -13.21
N SER A 214 1.95 -7.56 -13.40
CA SER A 214 1.56 -8.11 -14.70
C SER A 214 0.28 -7.48 -15.26
N ARG A 215 -0.68 -7.17 -14.39
CA ARG A 215 -1.93 -6.50 -14.77
C ARG A 215 -1.68 -5.05 -15.18
N MET A 216 -0.85 -4.32 -14.43
CA MET A 216 -0.49 -2.93 -14.77
C MET A 216 0.15 -2.85 -16.18
N MET A 217 1.09 -3.73 -16.46
CA MET A 217 1.74 -3.78 -17.79
C MET A 217 0.75 -4.02 -18.93
N LYS A 218 -0.32 -4.78 -18.68
CA LYS A 218 -1.36 -5.04 -19.70
C LYS A 218 -2.31 -3.87 -19.88
N LEU A 219 -2.71 -3.21 -18.78
CA LEU A 219 -3.73 -2.17 -18.82
C LEU A 219 -3.17 -0.79 -19.16
N ARG A 220 -1.95 -0.51 -18.74
CA ARG A 220 -1.31 0.81 -18.90
C ARG A 220 0.15 0.66 -19.34
N PRO A 221 0.40 0.09 -20.53
CA PRO A 221 1.76 -0.05 -21.05
C PRO A 221 2.46 1.31 -21.25
N ASP A 222 1.68 2.37 -21.47
CA ASP A 222 2.15 3.75 -21.60
C ASP A 222 2.80 4.31 -20.34
N LEU A 223 2.33 3.92 -19.16
CA LEU A 223 2.83 4.39 -17.86
C LEU A 223 3.83 3.44 -17.20
N THR A 224 3.95 2.21 -17.72
CA THR A 224 4.76 1.16 -17.10
C THR A 224 6.13 0.98 -17.76
N GLN A 225 6.43 1.71 -18.83
CA GLN A 225 7.75 1.70 -19.45
C GLN A 225 8.74 2.56 -18.65
N PRO A 226 10.02 2.13 -18.55
CA PRO A 226 11.08 2.96 -18.00
C PRO A 226 11.22 4.24 -18.84
N GLN A 227 11.37 5.37 -18.19
CA GLN A 227 11.72 6.65 -18.82
C GLN A 227 13.24 6.83 -18.85
#